data_acb14d062824b7001363b9a4e0aedd17
#
_entry.id   acb14d062824b7001363b9a4e0aedd17
#
_cell.length_a   1.000
_cell.length_b   1.000
_cell.length_c   1.000
_cell.angle_alpha   90.00
_cell.angle_beta   90.00
_cell.angle_gamma   90.00
#
_symmetry.space_group_name_H-M   'P 1'
#
loop_
_entity.id
_entity.type
_entity.pdbx_description
1 polymer ?
#
loop_
_entity_poly.entity_id
_entity_poly.type
_entity_poly.pdbx_seq_one_letter_code
_entity_poly.pdbx_strand_id
1 'polypeptide(L)'
;SNLSTVWVIAVVILFQPELRRILIYLGQNPFVRYLFRVKNLAMVGEITESVLICQERKWGMLIVMEGEVGLKHIKEKSASINAQVSAELLVSIFNPTSPLHDGAVIISHEVIDAAKCILPLSEEPQGARMKLGTRHLAALGLSEETDAHIFVVSEETGTLSHVHNGVMKRGIDEIQLRKVLNNLIV
;
A
#
# COMPACT_ATOMS: atom_id res chain seq x y z
N SER A 1 25.78 44.33 3.33
CA SER A 1 25.03 43.11 3.11
C SER A 1 25.31 42.01 4.17
N ASN A 2 26.48 42.00 4.83
CA ASN A 2 26.80 40.95 5.83
C ASN A 2 26.05 41.13 7.17
N LEU A 3 25.63 42.34 7.51
CA LEU A 3 24.93 42.64 8.75
C LEU A 3 23.51 42.03 8.75
N SER A 4 22.81 42.07 7.63
CA SER A 4 21.47 41.47 7.46
C SER A 4 21.52 39.95 7.60
N THR A 5 22.54 39.29 7.08
CA THR A 5 22.73 37.86 7.20
C THR A 5 22.97 37.42 8.66
N VAL A 6 23.77 38.18 9.40
CA VAL A 6 24.04 37.93 10.83
C VAL A 6 22.75 38.05 11.65
N TRP A 7 21.93 39.08 11.37
CA TRP A 7 20.62 39.24 12.02
C TRP A 7 19.65 38.10 11.76
N VAL A 8 19.55 37.63 10.50
CA VAL A 8 18.70 36.49 10.16
C VAL A 8 19.15 35.22 10.90
N ILE A 9 20.45 34.95 10.91
CA ILE A 9 20.99 33.78 11.65
C ILE A 9 20.72 33.91 13.16
N ALA A 10 20.93 35.09 13.76
CA ALA A 10 20.65 35.31 15.16
C ALA A 10 19.16 35.09 15.51
N VAL A 11 18.24 35.56 14.67
CA VAL A 11 16.82 35.35 14.85
C VAL A 11 16.49 33.86 14.74
N VAL A 12 17.00 33.13 13.73
CA VAL A 12 16.76 31.68 13.57
C VAL A 12 17.25 30.90 14.78
N ILE A 13 18.47 31.22 15.30
CA ILE A 13 19.01 30.55 16.49
C ILE A 13 18.16 30.87 17.72
N LEU A 14 17.74 32.13 17.91
CA LEU A 14 16.93 32.56 19.06
C LEU A 14 15.55 31.87 19.08
N PHE A 15 14.92 31.69 17.89
CA PHE A 15 13.58 31.06 17.77
C PHE A 15 13.64 29.54 17.59
N GLN A 16 14.81 28.94 17.46
CA GLN A 16 14.95 27.49 17.29
C GLN A 16 14.23 26.66 18.37
N PRO A 17 14.34 26.99 19.70
CA PRO A 17 13.62 26.22 20.72
C PRO A 17 12.11 26.39 20.65
N GLU A 18 11.61 27.57 20.28
CA GLU A 18 10.18 27.83 20.09
C GLU A 18 9.62 27.09 18.90
N LEU A 19 10.32 27.09 17.76
CA LEU A 19 9.96 26.33 16.57
C LEU A 19 9.93 24.83 16.86
N ARG A 20 10.93 24.31 17.59
CA ARG A 20 10.94 22.89 18.02
C ARG A 20 9.73 22.58 18.90
N ARG A 21 9.38 23.44 19.85
CA ARG A 21 8.23 23.27 20.74
C ARG A 21 6.91 23.29 19.98
N ILE A 22 6.76 24.20 19.01
CA ILE A 22 5.57 24.27 18.15
C ILE A 22 5.44 23.01 17.28
N LEU A 23 6.52 22.53 16.68
CA LEU A 23 6.50 21.30 15.87
C LEU A 23 6.14 20.06 16.70
N ILE A 24 6.68 19.93 17.90
CA ILE A 24 6.31 18.85 18.83
C ILE A 24 4.83 18.95 19.22
N TYR A 25 4.34 20.16 19.54
CA TYR A 25 2.95 20.40 19.92
C TYR A 25 1.98 20.09 18.78
N LEU A 26 2.32 20.46 17.52
CA LEU A 26 1.57 20.11 16.33
C LEU A 26 1.53 18.59 16.11
N GLY A 27 2.66 17.90 16.27
CA GLY A 27 2.72 16.43 16.13
C GLY A 27 1.96 15.66 17.24
N GLN A 28 1.75 16.28 18.40
CA GLN A 28 1.01 15.70 19.53
C GLN A 28 -0.46 16.15 19.58
N ASN A 29 -0.90 17.02 18.67
CA ASN A 29 -2.25 17.55 18.70
C ASN A 29 -3.27 16.44 18.40
N PRO A 30 -4.19 16.14 19.34
CA PRO A 30 -5.19 15.07 19.16
C PRO A 30 -6.11 15.31 17.95
N PHE A 31 -6.30 16.56 17.55
CA PHE A 31 -7.09 16.90 16.36
C PHE A 31 -6.38 16.48 15.06
N VAL A 32 -5.07 16.67 14.97
CA VAL A 32 -4.27 16.22 13.83
C VAL A 32 -4.27 14.69 13.76
N ARG A 33 -4.05 14.02 14.90
CA ARG A 33 -4.15 12.54 14.98
C ARG A 33 -5.55 12.01 14.63
N TYR A 34 -6.61 12.72 15.05
CA TYR A 34 -7.99 12.37 14.72
C TYR A 34 -8.26 12.45 13.20
N LEU A 35 -7.79 13.52 12.54
CA LEU A 35 -7.94 13.68 11.09
C LEU A 35 -7.22 12.56 10.31
N PHE A 36 -5.98 12.23 10.69
CA PHE A 36 -5.27 11.11 10.08
C PHE A 36 -5.98 9.78 10.34
N ARG A 37 -6.46 9.55 11.56
CA ARG A 37 -7.16 8.31 11.91
C ARG A 37 -8.47 8.12 11.13
N VAL A 38 -9.23 9.18 10.90
CA VAL A 38 -10.48 9.12 10.11
C VAL A 38 -10.20 8.78 8.66
N LYS A 39 -9.20 9.38 8.05
CA LYS A 39 -8.78 9.06 6.68
C LYS A 39 -8.30 7.62 6.55
N ASN A 40 -7.50 7.16 7.50
CA ASN A 40 -6.99 5.80 7.52
C ASN A 40 -8.10 4.75 7.58
N LEU A 41 -9.11 4.97 8.41
CA LEU A 41 -10.29 4.08 8.50
C LEU A 41 -11.10 4.06 7.20
N ALA A 42 -11.21 5.20 6.51
CA ALA A 42 -11.88 5.26 5.21
C ALA A 42 -11.13 4.39 4.17
N MET A 43 -9.81 4.52 4.06
CA MET A 43 -9.01 3.73 3.13
C MET A 43 -9.09 2.22 3.39
N VAL A 44 -9.10 1.80 4.66
CA VAL A 44 -9.32 0.38 5.01
C VAL A 44 -10.69 -0.10 4.50
N GLY A 45 -11.72 0.75 4.61
CA GLY A 45 -13.04 0.46 4.06
C GLY A 45 -13.01 0.26 2.55
N GLU A 46 -12.43 1.21 1.83
CA GLU A 46 -12.32 1.22 0.37
C GLU A 46 -11.57 -0.01 -0.17
N ILE A 47 -10.41 -0.35 0.42
CA ILE A 47 -9.65 -1.54 0.04
C ILE A 47 -10.47 -2.80 0.33
N THR A 48 -11.09 -2.89 1.50
CA THR A 48 -11.88 -4.07 1.86
C THR A 48 -13.05 -4.27 0.90
N GLU A 49 -13.80 -3.22 0.59
CA GLU A 49 -14.92 -3.26 -0.33
C GLU A 49 -14.47 -3.72 -1.73
N SER A 50 -13.39 -3.16 -2.26
CA SER A 50 -12.85 -3.56 -3.55
C SER A 50 -12.45 -5.04 -3.59
N VAL A 51 -11.83 -5.53 -2.52
CA VAL A 51 -11.43 -6.94 -2.37
C VAL A 51 -12.67 -7.84 -2.38
N LEU A 52 -13.70 -7.52 -1.61
CA LEU A 52 -14.94 -8.31 -1.55
C LEU A 52 -15.64 -8.38 -2.90
N ILE A 53 -15.73 -7.25 -3.63
CA ILE A 53 -16.28 -7.21 -4.98
C ILE A 53 -15.48 -8.10 -5.93
N CYS A 54 -14.15 -8.04 -5.89
CA CYS A 54 -13.31 -8.88 -6.74
C CYS A 54 -13.38 -10.36 -6.37
N GLN A 55 -13.54 -10.71 -5.08
CA GLN A 55 -13.77 -12.08 -4.64
C GLN A 55 -15.09 -12.64 -5.18
N GLU A 56 -16.18 -11.89 -5.04
CA GLU A 56 -17.51 -12.28 -5.52
C GLU A 56 -17.51 -12.52 -7.03
N ARG A 57 -16.86 -11.61 -7.79
CA ARG A 57 -16.77 -11.68 -9.25
C ARG A 57 -15.68 -12.61 -9.75
N LYS A 58 -14.84 -13.15 -8.87
CA LYS A 58 -13.63 -13.93 -9.20
C LYS A 58 -12.70 -13.16 -10.15
N TRP A 59 -12.54 -11.88 -9.91
CA TRP A 59 -11.57 -11.06 -10.61
C TRP A 59 -10.22 -11.15 -9.91
N GLY A 60 -9.18 -11.47 -10.68
CA GLY A 60 -7.82 -11.50 -10.15
C GLY A 60 -7.38 -10.12 -9.69
N MET A 61 -6.94 -9.99 -8.42
CA MET A 61 -6.47 -8.72 -7.85
C MET A 61 -5.10 -8.93 -7.20
N LEU A 62 -4.23 -7.92 -7.30
CA LEU A 62 -2.91 -7.90 -6.68
C LEU A 62 -2.63 -6.50 -6.16
N ILE A 63 -2.78 -6.28 -4.85
CA ILE A 63 -2.53 -5.01 -4.18
C ILE A 63 -1.26 -5.13 -3.35
N VAL A 64 -0.36 -4.17 -3.50
CA VAL A 64 0.87 -4.00 -2.73
C VAL A 64 0.74 -2.77 -1.87
N MET A 65 0.78 -2.95 -0.55
CA MET A 65 0.95 -1.86 0.41
C MET A 65 2.45 -1.68 0.63
N GLU A 66 3.01 -0.58 0.14
CA GLU A 66 4.44 -0.28 0.25
C GLU A 66 4.82 -0.07 1.72
N GLY A 67 5.91 -0.70 2.15
CA GLY A 67 6.49 -0.53 3.48
C GLY A 67 7.60 0.53 3.50
N GLU A 68 8.63 0.31 4.33
CA GLU A 68 9.80 1.19 4.41
C GLU A 68 10.73 1.02 3.21
N VAL A 69 10.77 -0.19 2.63
CA VAL A 69 11.53 -0.47 1.41
C VAL A 69 10.80 0.10 0.20
N GLY A 70 11.33 1.19 -0.35
CA GLY A 70 10.71 1.91 -1.46
C GLY A 70 10.68 1.12 -2.78
N LEU A 71 9.55 1.14 -3.46
CA LEU A 71 9.30 0.43 -4.73
C LEU A 71 9.45 1.35 -5.97
N LYS A 72 10.25 2.40 -5.87
CA LYS A 72 10.42 3.42 -6.91
C LYS A 72 10.77 2.81 -8.27
N HIS A 73 11.68 1.84 -8.30
CA HIS A 73 12.14 1.20 -9.54
C HIS A 73 11.04 0.40 -10.27
N ILE A 74 10.02 -0.09 -9.55
CA ILE A 74 8.85 -0.75 -10.13
C ILE A 74 7.86 0.30 -10.62
N LYS A 75 7.58 1.33 -9.77
CA LYS A 75 6.64 2.41 -10.09
C LYS A 75 7.02 3.18 -11.33
N GLU A 76 8.31 3.49 -11.55
CA GLU A 76 8.81 4.23 -12.73
C GLU A 76 8.58 3.50 -14.06
N LYS A 77 8.45 2.18 -14.04
CA LYS A 77 8.21 1.34 -15.24
C LYS A 77 6.74 1.00 -15.44
N SER A 78 5.86 1.50 -14.60
CA SER A 78 4.45 1.14 -14.53
C SER A 78 3.55 2.30 -14.93
N ALA A 79 2.24 2.07 -15.05
CA ALA A 79 1.28 3.13 -15.31
C ALA A 79 1.10 3.99 -14.05
N SER A 80 1.54 5.24 -14.08
CA SER A 80 1.35 6.19 -12.99
C SER A 80 -0.12 6.58 -12.86
N ILE A 81 -0.67 6.50 -11.64
CA ILE A 81 -2.07 6.81 -11.34
C ILE A 81 -2.17 8.08 -10.49
N ASN A 82 -1.44 8.15 -9.37
CA ASN A 82 -1.41 9.28 -8.43
C ASN A 82 -2.81 9.71 -7.97
N ALA A 83 -3.66 8.78 -7.56
CA ALA A 83 -5.02 9.02 -7.12
C ALA A 83 -5.27 8.52 -5.70
N GLN A 84 -6.22 9.13 -5.00
CA GLN A 84 -6.68 8.61 -3.72
C GLN A 84 -7.27 7.21 -3.87
N VAL A 85 -7.09 6.37 -2.85
CA VAL A 85 -7.66 5.04 -2.81
C VAL A 85 -9.18 5.14 -2.74
N SER A 86 -9.87 4.50 -3.69
CA SER A 86 -11.31 4.28 -3.66
C SER A 86 -11.66 2.90 -4.19
N ALA A 87 -12.73 2.32 -3.69
CA ALA A 87 -13.20 1.01 -4.10
C ALA A 87 -13.53 0.97 -5.60
N GLU A 88 -14.20 2.01 -6.09
CA GLU A 88 -14.57 2.12 -7.51
C GLU A 88 -13.33 2.16 -8.42
N LEU A 89 -12.29 2.89 -8.02
CA LEU A 89 -11.05 2.97 -8.81
C LEU A 89 -10.32 1.62 -8.83
N LEU A 90 -10.17 0.97 -7.66
CA LEU A 90 -9.54 -0.34 -7.57
C LEU A 90 -10.32 -1.39 -8.38
N VAL A 91 -11.65 -1.43 -8.26
CA VAL A 91 -12.51 -2.34 -9.04
C VAL A 91 -12.39 -2.05 -10.54
N SER A 92 -12.31 -0.77 -10.93
CA SER A 92 -12.12 -0.38 -12.34
C SER A 92 -10.75 -0.80 -12.89
N ILE A 93 -9.70 -0.70 -12.09
CA ILE A 93 -8.35 -1.16 -12.47
C ILE A 93 -8.35 -2.68 -12.68
N PHE A 94 -8.90 -3.45 -11.73
CA PHE A 94 -8.87 -4.92 -11.77
C PHE A 94 -10.01 -5.56 -12.58
N ASN A 95 -10.85 -4.75 -13.22
CA ASN A 95 -11.80 -5.27 -14.20
C ASN A 95 -11.05 -5.98 -15.33
N PRO A 96 -11.38 -7.24 -15.68
CA PRO A 96 -10.68 -8.00 -16.73
C PRO A 96 -10.65 -7.34 -18.11
N THR A 97 -11.54 -6.38 -18.37
CA THR A 97 -11.55 -5.59 -19.63
C THR A 97 -10.67 -4.35 -19.56
N SER A 98 -10.20 -3.97 -18.37
CA SER A 98 -9.33 -2.81 -18.18
C SER A 98 -7.93 -3.08 -18.73
N PRO A 99 -7.29 -2.13 -19.43
CA PRO A 99 -5.89 -2.27 -19.84
C PRO A 99 -4.91 -2.26 -18.68
N LEU A 100 -5.36 -1.96 -17.47
CA LEU A 100 -4.55 -1.85 -16.25
C LEU A 100 -4.61 -3.10 -15.36
N HIS A 101 -5.48 -4.09 -15.66
CA HIS A 101 -5.74 -5.22 -14.76
C HIS A 101 -4.59 -6.23 -14.66
N ASP A 102 -3.70 -6.25 -15.66
CA ASP A 102 -2.60 -7.23 -15.72
C ASP A 102 -1.35 -6.69 -15.01
N GLY A 103 -1.23 -7.00 -13.76
CA GLY A 103 -0.17 -6.57 -12.85
C GLY A 103 -0.69 -6.17 -11.48
N ALA A 104 0.21 -5.59 -10.68
CA ALA A 104 -0.11 -5.11 -9.34
C ALA A 104 -0.51 -3.63 -9.33
N VAL A 105 -1.28 -3.26 -8.30
CA VAL A 105 -1.46 -1.88 -7.87
C VAL A 105 -0.55 -1.64 -6.67
N ILE A 106 0.23 -0.56 -6.68
CA ILE A 106 1.06 -0.15 -5.55
C ILE A 106 0.38 1.04 -4.86
N ILE A 107 0.14 0.88 -3.56
CA ILE A 107 -0.42 1.89 -2.68
C ILE A 107 0.65 2.31 -1.69
N SER A 108 0.94 3.61 -1.64
CA SER A 108 1.84 4.21 -0.67
C SER A 108 1.10 5.30 0.08
N HIS A 109 1.14 5.26 1.40
CA HIS A 109 0.49 6.20 2.33
C HIS A 109 -1.01 6.36 2.06
N GLU A 110 -1.71 6.70 1.32
CA GLU A 110 -3.16 6.80 1.04
C GLU A 110 -3.43 6.98 -0.48
N VAL A 111 -2.38 6.77 -1.27
CA VAL A 111 -2.40 7.05 -2.71
C VAL A 111 -2.12 5.78 -3.50
N ILE A 112 -2.91 5.54 -4.52
CA ILE A 112 -2.57 4.60 -5.57
C ILE A 112 -1.52 5.26 -6.44
N ASP A 113 -0.24 4.90 -6.25
CA ASP A 113 0.86 5.49 -7.02
C ASP A 113 0.88 4.99 -8.45
N ALA A 114 0.76 3.68 -8.62
CA ALA A 114 0.89 3.03 -9.92
C ALA A 114 0.00 1.79 -10.03
N ALA A 115 -0.37 1.46 -11.27
CA ALA A 115 -1.05 0.23 -11.64
C ALA A 115 -0.30 -0.49 -12.76
N LYS A 116 -0.70 -1.73 -13.06
CA LYS A 116 -0.03 -2.59 -14.04
C LYS A 116 1.45 -2.79 -13.71
N CYS A 117 1.78 -2.89 -12.43
CA CYS A 117 3.14 -3.08 -11.96
C CYS A 117 3.56 -4.54 -12.15
N ILE A 118 4.69 -4.76 -12.82
CA ILE A 118 5.28 -6.08 -12.98
C ILE A 118 6.22 -6.32 -11.79
N LEU A 119 5.94 -7.38 -11.03
CA LEU A 119 6.70 -7.77 -9.85
C LEU A 119 7.63 -8.94 -10.15
N PRO A 120 8.73 -9.10 -9.38
CA PRO A 120 9.55 -10.30 -9.44
C PRO A 120 8.72 -11.54 -9.10
N LEU A 121 9.03 -12.66 -9.75
CA LEU A 121 8.36 -13.94 -9.48
C LEU A 121 9.24 -14.77 -8.56
N SER A 122 8.67 -15.31 -7.49
CA SER A 122 9.33 -16.34 -6.70
C SER A 122 9.38 -17.65 -7.48
N GLU A 123 10.43 -18.43 -7.25
CA GLU A 123 10.46 -19.82 -7.73
C GLU A 123 9.41 -20.64 -6.98
N GLU A 124 8.65 -21.49 -7.70
CA GLU A 124 7.68 -22.36 -7.04
C GLU A 124 8.40 -23.24 -5.99
N PRO A 125 7.93 -23.24 -4.72
CA PRO A 125 8.51 -24.11 -3.72
C PRO A 125 8.42 -25.56 -4.16
N GLN A 126 9.56 -26.24 -4.29
CA GLN A 126 9.59 -27.65 -4.66
C GLN A 126 8.77 -28.47 -3.63
N GLY A 127 7.75 -29.18 -4.10
CA GLY A 127 6.84 -29.96 -3.25
C GLY A 127 5.59 -29.23 -2.83
N ALA A 128 5.28 -28.05 -3.37
CA ALA A 128 4.00 -27.39 -3.15
C ALA A 128 2.83 -28.27 -3.59
N ARG A 129 1.90 -28.58 -2.66
CA ARG A 129 0.74 -29.45 -2.94
C ARG A 129 -0.28 -28.83 -3.93
N MET A 130 -0.15 -27.55 -4.23
CA MET A 130 -1.03 -26.82 -5.14
C MET A 130 -0.21 -25.88 -6.01
N LYS A 131 -0.48 -25.89 -7.32
CA LYS A 131 0.06 -24.88 -8.23
C LYS A 131 -0.44 -23.49 -7.83
N LEU A 132 0.49 -22.55 -7.73
CA LEU A 132 0.21 -21.15 -7.49
C LEU A 132 0.02 -20.45 -8.83
N GLY A 133 -0.97 -19.56 -8.94
CA GLY A 133 -1.11 -18.69 -10.11
C GLY A 133 -0.01 -17.62 -10.12
N THR A 134 0.20 -17.01 -11.28
CA THR A 134 1.26 -16.00 -11.50
C THR A 134 1.21 -14.83 -10.51
N ARG A 135 0.00 -14.34 -10.15
CA ARG A 135 -0.17 -13.27 -9.14
C ARG A 135 0.31 -13.69 -7.75
N HIS A 136 0.14 -14.96 -7.38
CA HIS A 136 0.63 -15.47 -6.11
C HIS A 136 2.16 -15.60 -6.09
N LEU A 137 2.77 -16.04 -7.19
CA LEU A 137 4.22 -16.11 -7.34
C LEU A 137 4.84 -14.69 -7.34
N ALA A 138 4.18 -13.75 -7.98
CA ALA A 138 4.58 -12.33 -7.97
C ALA A 138 4.50 -11.72 -6.56
N ALA A 139 3.44 -12.05 -5.81
CA ALA A 139 3.32 -11.61 -4.43
C ALA A 139 4.41 -12.20 -3.53
N LEU A 140 4.72 -13.49 -3.67
CA LEU A 140 5.82 -14.11 -2.94
C LEU A 140 7.16 -13.47 -3.29
N GLY A 141 7.49 -13.38 -4.59
CA GLY A 141 8.77 -12.84 -5.04
C GLY A 141 9.03 -11.42 -4.50
N LEU A 142 8.04 -10.52 -4.59
CA LEU A 142 8.20 -9.19 -4.02
C LEU A 142 8.34 -9.22 -2.49
N SER A 143 7.59 -10.08 -1.79
CA SER A 143 7.62 -10.16 -0.33
C SER A 143 8.90 -10.80 0.23
N GLU A 144 9.67 -11.50 -0.58
CA GLU A 144 11.00 -12.05 -0.23
C GLU A 144 12.08 -10.96 -0.23
N GLU A 145 11.88 -9.91 -1.04
CA GLU A 145 12.85 -8.82 -1.22
C GLU A 145 12.49 -7.56 -0.44
N THR A 146 11.25 -7.44 0.05
CA THR A 146 10.73 -6.22 0.67
C THR A 146 9.85 -6.51 1.89
N ASP A 147 9.63 -5.48 2.69
CA ASP A 147 8.71 -5.47 3.83
C ASP A 147 7.25 -5.12 3.45
N ALA A 148 6.94 -5.11 2.16
CA ALA A 148 5.61 -4.82 1.67
C ALA A 148 4.58 -5.87 2.14
N HIS A 149 3.34 -5.40 2.40
CA HIS A 149 2.21 -6.29 2.61
C HIS A 149 1.41 -6.43 1.33
N ILE A 150 1.17 -7.65 0.89
CA ILE A 150 0.60 -7.91 -0.42
C ILE A 150 -0.68 -8.72 -0.26
N PHE A 151 -1.74 -8.30 -0.94
CA PHE A 151 -3.03 -8.97 -0.96
C PHE A 151 -3.34 -9.48 -2.35
N VAL A 152 -3.72 -10.75 -2.45
CA VAL A 152 -4.02 -11.43 -3.71
C VAL A 152 -5.41 -12.03 -3.67
N VAL A 153 -6.25 -11.69 -4.65
CA VAL A 153 -7.49 -12.42 -4.94
C VAL A 153 -7.26 -13.33 -6.13
N SER A 154 -7.52 -14.62 -5.95
CA SER A 154 -7.41 -15.62 -7.00
C SER A 154 -8.55 -15.48 -8.01
N GLU A 155 -8.25 -15.39 -9.29
CA GLU A 155 -9.26 -15.37 -10.36
C GLU A 155 -9.97 -16.73 -10.55
N GLU A 156 -9.32 -17.83 -10.13
CA GLU A 156 -9.91 -19.16 -10.24
C GLU A 156 -10.90 -19.44 -9.10
N THR A 157 -10.49 -19.11 -7.87
CA THR A 157 -11.22 -19.52 -6.65
C THR A 157 -11.92 -18.38 -5.93
N GLY A 158 -11.55 -17.13 -6.18
CA GLY A 158 -11.97 -15.97 -5.38
C GLY A 158 -11.32 -15.93 -3.99
N THR A 159 -10.36 -16.81 -3.70
CA THR A 159 -9.72 -16.88 -2.39
C THR A 159 -8.80 -15.68 -2.18
N LEU A 160 -8.94 -15.01 -1.05
CA LEU A 160 -8.04 -13.94 -0.63
C LEU A 160 -6.82 -14.51 0.10
N SER A 161 -5.64 -14.04 -0.26
CA SER A 161 -4.38 -14.37 0.39
C SER A 161 -3.65 -13.10 0.82
N HIS A 162 -2.96 -13.16 1.94
CA HIS A 162 -2.04 -12.14 2.42
C HIS A 162 -0.62 -12.68 2.40
N VAL A 163 0.31 -11.92 1.84
CA VAL A 163 1.72 -12.30 1.69
C VAL A 163 2.59 -11.21 2.31
N HIS A 164 3.54 -11.63 3.13
CA HIS A 164 4.49 -10.73 3.79
C HIS A 164 5.72 -11.52 4.25
N ASN A 165 6.94 -10.97 4.06
CA ASN A 165 8.22 -11.59 4.42
C ASN A 165 8.36 -13.04 3.91
N GLY A 166 8.04 -13.29 2.64
CA GLY A 166 8.14 -14.61 2.02
C GLY A 166 7.09 -15.64 2.52
N VAL A 167 6.15 -15.21 3.38
CA VAL A 167 5.12 -16.09 3.94
C VAL A 167 3.74 -15.77 3.38
N MET A 168 3.08 -16.76 2.80
CA MET A 168 1.72 -16.63 2.28
C MET A 168 0.70 -17.26 3.22
N LYS A 169 -0.27 -16.48 3.67
CA LYS A 169 -1.45 -16.95 4.39
C LYS A 169 -2.66 -16.90 3.47
N ARG A 170 -3.16 -18.07 3.07
CA ARG A 170 -4.32 -18.22 2.17
C ARG A 170 -5.63 -18.30 2.92
N GLY A 171 -6.70 -17.83 2.26
CA GLY A 171 -8.06 -17.94 2.81
C GLY A 171 -8.28 -17.05 4.02
N ILE A 172 -7.66 -15.84 4.03
CA ILE A 172 -7.99 -14.87 5.07
C ILE A 172 -9.39 -14.31 4.84
N ASP A 173 -10.10 -14.07 5.92
CA ASP A 173 -11.43 -13.47 5.91
C ASP A 173 -11.37 -11.92 5.98
N GLU A 174 -12.53 -11.29 5.88
CA GLU A 174 -12.66 -9.83 5.96
C GLU A 174 -12.12 -9.27 7.28
N ILE A 175 -12.36 -9.95 8.40
CA ILE A 175 -11.93 -9.50 9.74
C ILE A 175 -10.40 -9.49 9.81
N GLN A 176 -9.77 -10.52 9.26
CA GLN A 176 -8.31 -10.65 9.21
C GLN A 176 -7.70 -9.60 8.26
N LEU A 177 -8.33 -9.37 7.09
CA LEU A 177 -7.93 -8.32 6.15
C LEU A 177 -7.94 -6.95 6.83
N ARG A 178 -9.08 -6.57 7.43
CA ARG A 178 -9.22 -5.30 8.16
C ARG A 178 -8.22 -5.16 9.29
N LYS A 179 -7.94 -6.24 10.02
CA LYS A 179 -6.95 -6.24 11.10
C LYS A 179 -5.54 -5.95 10.57
N VAL A 180 -5.13 -6.59 9.48
CA VAL A 180 -3.82 -6.35 8.87
C VAL A 180 -3.73 -4.90 8.37
N LEU A 181 -4.72 -4.44 7.60
CA LEU A 181 -4.75 -3.08 7.05
C LEU A 181 -4.72 -2.01 8.16
N ASN A 182 -5.50 -2.19 9.23
CA ASN A 182 -5.49 -1.26 10.38
C ASN A 182 -4.12 -1.18 11.05
N ASN A 183 -3.38 -2.29 11.14
CA ASN A 183 -2.05 -2.29 11.74
C ASN A 183 -0.98 -1.63 10.86
N LEU A 184 -1.20 -1.58 9.53
CA LEU A 184 -0.28 -0.94 8.59
C LEU A 184 -0.45 0.58 8.52
N ILE A 185 -1.64 1.05 8.82
CA ILE A 185 -2.06 2.43 8.53
C ILE A 185 -2.07 3.29 9.82
N VAL A 186 -1.97 2.68 10.99
CA VAL A 186 -1.91 3.34 12.32
C VAL A 186 -0.50 3.47 12.80
#